data_a1f73ba0a28129ef9b3690335080644f
#
_entry.id   a1f73ba0a28129ef9b3690335080644f
#
_cell.length_a   1.000
_cell.length_b   1.000
_cell.length_c   1.000
_cell.angle_alpha   90.00
_cell.angle_beta   90.00
_cell.angle_gamma   90.00
#
_symmetry.space_group_name_H-M   'P 1'
#
loop_
_entity.id
_entity.type
_entity.pdbx_description
1 polymer ?
#
loop_
_entity_poly.entity_id
_entity_poly.type
_entity_poly.pdbx_seq_one_letter_code
_entity_poly.pdbx_strand_id
1 'polypeptide(L)'
;LDWWQAALLGDLKLVYTPAQHGSGRGFRDQNCALWGGFSVLNGKDHCFFAGDTGYSPHFKAIQAKYGAPRIALLPIGAYEPRELMRYMHMNPEDAYQAHKDLHAKCSLAIHYRTFQLTDESREQPEEDLQKARSKSSKLMNPFICVREGKRLTV
;
A
#
# COMPACT_ATOMS: atom_id res chain seq x y z
N LEU A 1 -13.58 13.40 -3.37
CA LEU A 1 -12.62 13.89 -2.39
C LEU A 1 -11.31 14.24 -3.09
N ASP A 2 -10.67 15.29 -2.62
CA ASP A 2 -9.28 15.61 -2.94
C ASP A 2 -8.36 15.03 -1.85
N TRP A 3 -7.04 15.00 -2.10
CA TRP A 3 -6.07 14.52 -1.10
C TRP A 3 -6.22 15.28 0.22
N TRP A 4 -6.18 14.54 1.31
CA TRP A 4 -6.36 14.99 2.69
C TRP A 4 -7.78 15.43 3.05
N GLN A 5 -8.72 15.44 2.11
CA GLN A 5 -10.13 15.62 2.42
C GLN A 5 -10.71 14.37 3.07
N ALA A 6 -11.72 14.58 3.90
CA ALA A 6 -12.36 13.50 4.64
C ALA A 6 -13.89 13.54 4.44
N ALA A 7 -14.48 12.35 4.49
CA ALA A 7 -15.92 12.14 4.61
C ALA A 7 -16.21 11.35 5.89
N LEU A 8 -17.38 11.55 6.45
CA LEU A 8 -17.88 10.78 7.59
C LEU A 8 -18.87 9.72 7.10
N LEU A 9 -18.73 8.50 7.63
CA LEU A 9 -19.63 7.38 7.41
C LEU A 9 -19.97 6.79 8.79
N GLY A 10 -21.05 7.28 9.41
CA GLY A 10 -21.33 7.02 10.81
C GLY A 10 -20.17 7.51 11.68
N ASP A 11 -19.62 6.63 12.54
CA ASP A 11 -18.50 6.94 13.42
C ASP A 11 -17.12 6.84 12.73
N LEU A 12 -17.09 6.43 11.45
CA LEU A 12 -15.86 6.30 10.68
C LEU A 12 -15.54 7.62 9.98
N LYS A 13 -14.27 8.03 10.08
CA LYS A 13 -13.72 9.11 9.26
C LYS A 13 -12.87 8.51 8.15
N LEU A 14 -13.31 8.67 6.91
CA LEU A 14 -12.59 8.26 5.71
C LEU A 14 -11.80 9.44 5.17
N VAL A 15 -10.47 9.32 5.16
CA VAL A 15 -9.58 10.34 4.60
C VAL A 15 -9.01 9.84 3.29
N TYR A 16 -9.14 10.63 2.22
CA TYR A 16 -8.48 10.34 0.95
C TYR A 16 -7.01 10.76 1.04
N THR A 17 -6.10 9.83 0.84
CA THR A 17 -4.65 10.05 1.03
C THR A 17 -3.91 10.07 -0.31
N PRO A 18 -2.80 10.84 -0.41
CA PRO A 18 -1.98 10.83 -1.62
C PRO A 18 -1.41 9.45 -1.91
N ALA A 19 -1.16 9.21 -3.19
CA ALA A 19 -0.40 8.08 -3.72
C ALA A 19 0.49 8.57 -4.87
N GLN A 20 1.48 7.76 -5.25
CA GLN A 20 2.30 8.00 -6.41
C GLN A 20 1.86 7.07 -7.54
N HIS A 21 0.96 7.55 -8.38
CA HIS A 21 0.37 6.77 -9.48
C HIS A 21 -0.08 7.71 -10.59
N GLY A 22 -1.01 7.32 -11.40
CA GLY A 22 -1.70 8.10 -12.41
C GLY A 22 -3.11 7.59 -12.62
N SER A 23 -3.88 8.25 -13.45
CA SER A 23 -5.19 7.78 -13.86
C SER A 23 -5.37 7.91 -15.37
N GLY A 24 -6.25 7.07 -15.93
CA GLY A 24 -6.62 7.12 -17.34
C GLY A 24 -7.10 5.78 -17.85
N ARG A 25 -8.11 5.78 -18.70
CA ARG A 25 -8.60 4.61 -19.43
C ARG A 25 -8.31 4.68 -20.94
N GLY A 26 -7.84 5.81 -21.41
CA GLY A 26 -7.50 6.06 -22.79
C GLY A 26 -6.59 7.28 -22.98
N PHE A 27 -6.30 7.63 -24.22
CA PHE A 27 -5.37 8.72 -24.52
C PHE A 27 -5.87 10.12 -24.16
N ARG A 28 -7.19 10.30 -23.95
CA ARG A 28 -7.79 11.63 -23.77
C ARG A 28 -8.12 11.96 -22.30
N ASP A 29 -8.05 10.99 -21.41
CA ASP A 29 -8.44 11.12 -19.99
C ASP A 29 -7.27 10.87 -19.03
N GLN A 30 -6.03 10.94 -19.54
CA GLN A 30 -4.83 10.77 -18.71
C GLN A 30 -4.78 11.82 -17.60
N ASN A 31 -4.70 11.35 -16.36
CA ASN A 31 -4.64 12.15 -15.14
C ASN A 31 -5.82 13.12 -14.94
N CYS A 32 -6.97 12.83 -15.56
CA CYS A 32 -8.19 13.61 -15.37
C CYS A 32 -8.97 13.24 -14.09
N ALA A 33 -8.69 12.10 -13.49
CA ALA A 33 -9.21 11.70 -12.18
C ALA A 33 -8.05 11.62 -11.17
N LEU A 34 -8.30 12.01 -9.94
CA LEU A 34 -7.29 11.91 -8.89
C LEU A 34 -7.16 10.46 -8.41
N TRP A 35 -5.95 10.02 -8.15
CA TRP A 35 -5.61 8.71 -7.59
C TRP A 35 -5.19 8.83 -6.13
N GLY A 36 -5.31 7.77 -5.36
CA GLY A 36 -4.95 7.80 -3.93
C GLY A 36 -5.36 6.54 -3.18
N GLY A 37 -5.05 6.56 -1.90
CA GLY A 37 -5.44 5.56 -0.91
C GLY A 37 -6.46 6.11 0.09
N PHE A 38 -6.71 5.34 1.15
CA PHE A 38 -7.63 5.73 2.21
C PHE A 38 -7.06 5.43 3.59
N SER A 39 -7.16 6.40 4.49
CA SER A 39 -7.05 6.18 5.92
C SER A 39 -8.46 6.14 6.51
N VAL A 40 -8.80 5.01 7.13
CA VAL A 40 -10.06 4.80 7.84
C VAL A 40 -9.78 4.92 9.33
N LEU A 41 -10.39 5.91 9.96
CA LEU A 41 -10.15 6.26 11.36
C LEU A 41 -11.43 6.03 12.18
N ASN A 42 -11.30 5.35 13.32
CA ASN A 42 -12.35 5.19 14.30
C ASN A 42 -11.76 5.40 15.71
N GLY A 43 -11.93 6.60 16.26
CA GLY A 43 -11.26 6.97 17.50
C GLY A 43 -9.74 6.83 17.42
N LYS A 44 -9.17 5.84 18.13
CA LYS A 44 -7.73 5.53 18.12
C LYS A 44 -7.33 4.48 17.09
N ASP A 45 -8.29 3.81 16.47
CA ASP A 45 -8.02 2.80 15.46
C ASP A 45 -7.81 3.45 14.07
N HIS A 46 -6.77 3.01 13.40
CA HIS A 46 -6.40 3.46 12.05
C HIS A 46 -6.17 2.23 11.17
N CYS A 47 -6.93 2.13 10.09
CA CYS A 47 -6.68 1.20 8.99
C CYS A 47 -6.28 2.01 7.76
N PHE A 48 -5.19 1.62 7.11
CA PHE A 48 -4.69 2.30 5.90
C PHE A 48 -4.75 1.35 4.70
N PHE A 49 -5.34 1.82 3.62
CA PHE A 49 -5.35 1.18 2.32
C PHE A 49 -4.58 2.05 1.33
N ALA A 50 -3.45 1.56 0.82
CA ALA A 50 -2.58 2.34 -0.04
C ALA A 50 -3.15 2.56 -1.44
N GLY A 51 -3.97 1.62 -1.95
CA GLY A 51 -4.30 1.54 -3.37
C GLY A 51 -3.06 1.16 -4.20
N ASP A 52 -3.09 1.48 -5.47
CA ASP A 52 -1.92 1.32 -6.35
C ASP A 52 -1.00 2.53 -6.18
N THR A 53 0.27 2.29 -5.89
CA THR A 53 1.22 3.37 -5.65
C THR A 53 2.67 2.91 -5.79
N GLY A 54 3.52 3.79 -6.33
CA GLY A 54 4.95 3.75 -6.12
C GLY A 54 5.34 4.18 -4.70
N TYR A 55 6.58 3.95 -4.32
CA TYR A 55 7.11 4.41 -3.03
C TYR A 55 7.51 5.89 -3.11
N SER A 56 7.01 6.70 -2.17
CA SER A 56 7.38 8.11 -2.05
C SER A 56 7.18 8.63 -0.61
N PRO A 57 7.57 9.88 -0.28
CA PRO A 57 7.45 10.43 1.06
C PRO A 57 6.03 10.49 1.64
N HIS A 58 4.99 10.23 0.85
CA HIS A 58 3.60 10.30 1.33
C HIS A 58 3.31 9.33 2.49
N PHE A 59 3.99 8.17 2.56
CA PHE A 59 3.84 7.23 3.69
C PHE A 59 4.25 7.86 5.03
N LYS A 60 5.37 8.59 5.05
CA LYS A 60 5.80 9.34 6.24
C LYS A 60 4.85 10.46 6.59
N ALA A 61 4.33 11.17 5.58
CA ALA A 61 3.34 12.24 5.78
C ALA A 61 2.02 11.71 6.36
N ILE A 62 1.55 10.54 5.89
CA ILE A 62 0.37 9.86 6.42
C ILE A 62 0.60 9.46 7.89
N GLN A 63 1.74 8.86 8.19
CA GLN A 63 2.10 8.48 9.55
C GLN A 63 2.18 9.70 10.49
N ALA A 64 2.84 10.77 10.06
CA ALA A 64 2.95 11.99 10.86
C ALA A 64 1.58 12.63 11.15
N LYS A 65 0.63 12.52 10.22
CA LYS A 65 -0.69 13.14 10.34
C LYS A 65 -1.72 12.30 11.11
N TYR A 66 -1.69 10.98 10.95
CA TYR A 66 -2.72 10.08 11.48
C TYR A 66 -2.19 9.02 12.44
N GLY A 67 -0.87 9.00 12.68
CA GLY A 67 -0.22 7.99 13.51
C GLY A 67 -0.04 6.65 12.82
N ALA A 68 0.49 5.69 13.57
CA ALA A 68 0.75 4.34 13.08
C ALA A 68 -0.56 3.57 12.84
N PRO A 69 -0.80 3.05 11.63
CA PRO A 69 -1.98 2.23 11.39
C PRO A 69 -1.87 0.89 12.14
N ARG A 70 -3.01 0.43 12.68
CA ARG A 70 -3.15 -0.92 13.22
C ARG A 70 -3.00 -1.95 12.11
N ILE A 71 -3.60 -1.67 10.94
CA ILE A 71 -3.47 -2.48 9.73
C ILE A 71 -3.16 -1.55 8.56
N ALA A 72 -2.16 -1.93 7.73
CA ALA A 72 -1.88 -1.31 6.44
C ALA A 72 -2.00 -2.35 5.33
N LEU A 73 -2.76 -2.05 4.28
CA LEU A 73 -2.85 -2.86 3.07
C LEU A 73 -1.93 -2.24 2.02
N LEU A 74 -0.84 -2.94 1.68
CA LEU A 74 0.23 -2.42 0.83
C LEU A 74 0.42 -3.28 -0.42
N PRO A 75 0.45 -2.68 -1.63
CA PRO A 75 0.68 -3.40 -2.88
C PRO A 75 2.13 -3.91 -2.95
N ILE A 76 2.30 -5.13 -3.49
CA ILE A 76 3.62 -5.76 -3.67
C ILE A 76 3.83 -6.34 -5.07
N GLY A 77 2.88 -6.21 -5.99
CA GLY A 77 2.93 -6.74 -7.35
C GLY A 77 2.94 -5.69 -8.43
N ALA A 78 3.08 -6.12 -9.68
CA ALA A 78 3.15 -5.30 -10.87
C ALA A 78 4.38 -4.36 -10.88
N TYR A 79 5.57 -4.88 -10.55
CA TYR A 79 6.76 -4.04 -10.35
C TYR A 79 7.87 -4.22 -11.39
N GLU A 80 7.79 -5.23 -12.28
CA GLU A 80 8.78 -5.42 -13.34
C GLU A 80 8.23 -5.01 -14.73
N PRO A 81 9.05 -4.44 -15.62
CA PRO A 81 10.44 -4.04 -15.40
C PRO A 81 10.54 -2.81 -14.49
N ARG A 82 11.44 -2.89 -13.51
CA ARG A 82 11.55 -1.91 -12.42
C ARG A 82 11.78 -0.48 -12.89
N GLU A 83 12.50 -0.30 -14.00
CA GLU A 83 12.82 1.01 -14.57
C GLU A 83 11.56 1.81 -14.93
N LEU A 84 10.51 1.13 -15.39
CA LEU A 84 9.24 1.73 -15.78
C LEU A 84 8.27 1.76 -14.59
N MET A 85 8.14 0.63 -13.87
CA MET A 85 7.08 0.42 -12.90
C MET A 85 7.30 1.16 -11.57
N ARG A 86 8.54 1.46 -11.18
CA ARG A 86 8.87 2.09 -9.89
C ARG A 86 8.14 3.40 -9.59
N TYR A 87 7.69 4.10 -10.62
CA TYR A 87 6.97 5.38 -10.48
C TYR A 87 5.49 5.20 -10.14
N MET A 88 4.95 4.01 -10.38
CA MET A 88 3.52 3.72 -10.19
C MET A 88 3.27 2.55 -9.25
N HIS A 89 4.23 1.62 -9.11
CA HIS A 89 4.09 0.41 -8.31
C HIS A 89 5.32 0.18 -7.44
N MET A 90 5.09 -0.17 -6.18
CA MET A 90 6.12 -0.62 -5.26
C MET A 90 6.53 -2.05 -5.58
N ASN A 91 7.83 -2.34 -5.52
CA ASN A 91 8.27 -3.72 -5.35
C ASN A 91 8.16 -4.13 -3.85
N PRO A 92 8.35 -5.41 -3.51
CA PRO A 92 8.26 -5.88 -2.13
C PRO A 92 9.23 -5.19 -1.16
N GLU A 93 10.42 -4.77 -1.62
CA GLU A 93 11.39 -4.03 -0.81
C GLU A 93 10.90 -2.61 -0.48
N ASP A 94 10.32 -1.90 -1.46
CA ASP A 94 9.67 -0.62 -1.28
C ASP A 94 8.45 -0.72 -0.34
N ALA A 95 7.63 -1.75 -0.53
CA ALA A 95 6.48 -1.99 0.34
C ALA A 95 6.90 -2.27 1.79
N TYR A 96 8.00 -3.00 1.97
CA TYR A 96 8.58 -3.21 3.31
C TYR A 96 9.14 -1.91 3.90
N GLN A 97 9.70 -1.03 3.08
CA GLN A 97 10.12 0.31 3.53
C GLN A 97 8.89 1.17 3.91
N ALA A 98 7.82 1.13 3.12
CA ALA A 98 6.56 1.82 3.44
C ALA A 98 5.94 1.31 4.76
N HIS A 99 5.96 0.01 5.01
CA HIS A 99 5.57 -0.59 6.30
C HIS A 99 6.34 0.01 7.47
N LYS A 100 7.66 0.16 7.33
CA LYS A 100 8.52 0.79 8.35
C LYS A 100 8.19 2.26 8.55
N ASP A 101 8.04 3.02 7.46
CA ASP A 101 7.78 4.46 7.50
C ASP A 101 6.40 4.79 8.09
N LEU A 102 5.41 3.92 7.87
CA LEU A 102 4.09 4.00 8.49
C LEU A 102 4.11 3.61 9.98
N HIS A 103 5.17 2.96 10.46
CA HIS A 103 5.21 2.29 11.77
C HIS A 103 4.01 1.32 11.95
N ALA A 104 3.55 0.70 10.86
CA ALA A 104 2.34 -0.13 10.87
C ALA A 104 2.45 -1.28 11.89
N LYS A 105 1.37 -1.53 12.66
CA LYS A 105 1.34 -2.63 13.62
C LYS A 105 1.26 -3.99 12.94
N CYS A 106 0.59 -4.04 11.79
CA CYS A 106 0.54 -5.16 10.87
C CYS A 106 0.38 -4.64 9.46
N SER A 107 1.06 -5.22 8.46
CA SER A 107 0.74 -4.97 7.06
C SER A 107 0.28 -6.25 6.37
N LEU A 108 -0.69 -6.11 5.47
CA LEU A 108 -1.15 -7.17 4.59
C LEU A 108 -0.75 -6.84 3.16
N ALA A 109 -0.15 -7.82 2.50
CA ALA A 109 0.18 -7.73 1.09
C ALA A 109 -1.08 -7.79 0.24
N ILE A 110 -1.20 -6.87 -0.71
CA ILE A 110 -2.27 -6.80 -1.70
C ILE A 110 -1.70 -6.65 -3.10
N HIS A 111 -2.55 -6.64 -4.12
CA HIS A 111 -2.21 -6.38 -5.52
C HIS A 111 -1.13 -7.32 -6.08
N TYR A 112 -1.27 -8.63 -5.85
CA TYR A 112 -0.38 -9.67 -6.37
C TYR A 112 -1.13 -10.99 -6.59
N ARG A 113 -0.57 -11.93 -7.37
CA ARG A 113 -1.02 -13.31 -7.64
C ARG A 113 -2.30 -13.49 -8.46
N THR A 114 -3.27 -12.58 -8.45
CA THR A 114 -4.54 -12.77 -9.17
C THR A 114 -4.32 -12.79 -10.67
N PHE A 115 -3.61 -11.79 -11.18
CA PHE A 115 -3.22 -11.69 -12.59
C PHE A 115 -1.72 -11.45 -12.70
N GLN A 116 -1.11 -11.99 -13.74
CA GLN A 116 0.24 -11.62 -14.14
C GLN A 116 0.14 -10.42 -15.08
N LEU A 117 0.34 -9.24 -14.54
CA LEU A 117 0.20 -7.96 -15.25
C LEU A 117 1.54 -7.47 -15.83
N THR A 118 2.64 -7.94 -15.29
CA THR A 118 4.01 -7.50 -15.54
C THR A 118 4.95 -8.71 -15.64
N ASP A 119 6.25 -8.49 -15.72
CA ASP A 119 7.23 -9.54 -16.07
C ASP A 119 7.53 -10.50 -14.92
N GLU A 120 7.29 -10.11 -13.65
CA GLU A 120 7.48 -11.04 -12.52
C GLU A 120 6.43 -12.16 -12.50
N SER A 121 6.82 -13.33 -12.00
CA SER A 121 5.89 -14.46 -11.81
C SER A 121 4.89 -14.16 -10.68
N ARG A 122 3.81 -14.95 -10.60
CA ARG A 122 2.78 -14.78 -9.55
C ARG A 122 3.31 -15.02 -8.15
N GLU A 123 4.32 -15.85 -8.01
CA GLU A 123 4.94 -16.24 -6.73
C GLU A 123 6.06 -15.30 -6.31
N GLN A 124 6.71 -14.66 -7.27
CA GLN A 124 7.86 -13.79 -7.07
C GLN A 124 7.63 -12.70 -6.00
N PRO A 125 6.48 -12.00 -5.94
CA PRO A 125 6.25 -10.98 -4.92
C PRO A 125 6.33 -11.50 -3.48
N GLU A 126 5.85 -12.73 -3.21
CA GLU A 126 5.94 -13.33 -1.86
C GLU A 126 7.39 -13.65 -1.50
N GLU A 127 8.14 -14.23 -2.44
CA GLU A 127 9.55 -14.57 -2.25
C GLU A 127 10.40 -13.32 -2.00
N ASP A 128 10.18 -12.28 -2.79
CA ASP A 128 10.94 -11.03 -2.67
C ASP A 128 10.57 -10.27 -1.38
N LEU A 129 9.31 -10.34 -0.92
CA LEU A 129 8.94 -9.82 0.39
C LEU A 129 9.65 -10.59 1.52
N GLN A 130 9.76 -11.90 1.43
CA GLN A 130 10.51 -12.70 2.40
C GLN A 130 12.00 -12.30 2.42
N LYS A 131 12.62 -12.12 1.25
CA LYS A 131 14.00 -11.64 1.12
C LYS A 131 14.15 -10.23 1.72
N ALA A 132 13.25 -9.30 1.44
CA ALA A 132 13.28 -7.94 1.99
C ALA A 132 13.20 -7.95 3.53
N ARG A 133 12.33 -8.80 4.10
CA ARG A 133 12.20 -8.97 5.55
C ARG A 133 13.43 -9.59 6.21
N SER A 134 14.04 -10.59 5.57
CA SER A 134 15.22 -11.29 6.11
C SER A 134 16.48 -10.40 6.19
N LYS A 135 16.56 -9.36 5.36
CA LYS A 135 17.64 -8.36 5.42
C LYS A 135 17.57 -7.46 6.66
N SER A 136 16.44 -7.42 7.35
CA SER A 136 16.25 -6.60 8.55
C SER A 136 16.77 -7.33 9.79
N SER A 137 17.76 -6.76 10.46
CA SER A 137 18.31 -7.29 11.71
C SER A 137 17.41 -7.06 12.94
N LYS A 138 16.34 -6.30 12.78
CA LYS A 138 15.42 -5.91 13.86
C LYS A 138 14.11 -6.68 13.73
N LEU A 139 13.63 -7.22 14.85
CA LEU A 139 12.28 -7.80 14.90
C LEU A 139 11.26 -6.67 14.60
N MET A 140 10.69 -6.73 13.42
CA MET A 140 9.69 -5.76 12.96
C MET A 140 8.29 -6.33 13.12
N ASN A 141 7.32 -5.44 13.17
CA ASN A 141 5.90 -5.81 13.12
C ASN A 141 5.61 -6.69 11.88
N PRO A 142 4.59 -7.56 11.93
CA PRO A 142 4.31 -8.50 10.84
C PRO A 142 3.91 -7.79 9.54
N PHE A 143 4.47 -8.27 8.43
CA PHE A 143 4.00 -8.00 7.08
C PHE A 143 3.65 -9.34 6.45
N ILE A 144 2.39 -9.60 6.16
CA ILE A 144 1.83 -10.92 5.94
C ILE A 144 1.25 -11.03 4.53
N CYS A 145 1.57 -12.13 3.85
CA CYS A 145 0.86 -12.59 2.66
C CYS A 145 -0.28 -13.53 3.10
N VAL A 146 -1.51 -13.18 2.77
CA VAL A 146 -2.70 -13.98 3.15
C VAL A 146 -3.33 -14.56 1.90
N ARG A 147 -3.69 -15.84 1.97
CA ARG A 147 -4.45 -16.50 0.90
C ARG A 147 -5.89 -16.02 0.93
N GLU A 148 -6.49 -15.94 -0.25
CA GLU A 148 -7.90 -15.57 -0.45
C GLU A 148 -8.81 -16.50 0.36
N GLY A 149 -9.83 -15.94 1.00
CA GLY A 149 -10.76 -16.69 1.84
C GLY A 149 -10.26 -17.05 3.24
N LYS A 150 -9.00 -16.73 3.58
CA LYS A 150 -8.49 -16.90 4.95
C LYS A 150 -8.88 -15.71 5.82
N ARG A 151 -9.38 -16.03 7.02
CA ARG A 151 -9.65 -15.04 8.07
C ARG A 151 -8.37 -14.77 8.86
N LEU A 152 -8.07 -13.50 9.07
CA LEU A 152 -7.00 -13.04 9.94
C LEU A 152 -7.60 -12.20 11.08
N THR A 153 -7.13 -12.43 12.30
CA THR A 153 -7.41 -11.59 13.46
C THR A 153 -6.11 -10.88 13.87
N VAL A 154 -6.13 -9.55 13.94
CA VAL A 154 -4.98 -8.68 14.28
C VAL A 154 -5.33 -7.73 15.41
#